data_0d3e7fd35939e853e4b15305ad794508
#
_entry.id   0d3e7fd35939e853e4b15305ad794508
#
_cell.length_a   1.000
_cell.length_b   1.000
_cell.length_c   1.000
_cell.angle_alpha   90.00
_cell.angle_beta   90.00
_cell.angle_gamma   90.00
#
_symmetry.space_group_name_H-M   'P 1'
#
loop_
_entity.id
_entity.type
_entity.pdbx_description
1 polymer ?
#
loop_
_entity_poly.entity_id
_entity_poly.type
_entity_poly.pdbx_seq_one_letter_code
_entity_poly.pdbx_strand_id
1 'polypeptide(L)'
;IYPMNALASDQARRFAQVIAQTPAFKGLRVGLFIGGQLGKDNRGLMAMTATSVITDRATLRKDPPDILLTNYKMLDYLLIRPKDRQLWAKNTAETLRYVVVDELHTFDGAQGTDLALRLRRLRARLRTPEGRLICAGTSATLGSNANTAPLREYARQVFSVTFPPEAVITESRWTEAEFLGDSTIEYVLYPRPDFGTVLEPEQYSSQQDAVAAWFELFFP
;
A
#
# COMPACT_ATOMS: atom_id res chain seq x y z
N ILE A 1 -5.58 3.88 5.73
CA ILE A 1 -6.89 4.17 5.11
C ILE A 1 -6.75 3.88 3.62
N TYR A 2 -7.65 3.09 3.07
CA TYR A 2 -7.60 2.63 1.68
C TYR A 2 -8.80 3.16 0.89
N PRO A 3 -8.67 3.37 -0.42
CA PRO A 3 -9.81 3.76 -1.25
C PRO A 3 -10.82 2.62 -1.43
N MET A 4 -10.34 1.36 -1.45
CA MET A 4 -11.15 0.17 -1.74
C MET A 4 -10.94 -0.96 -0.73
N ASN A 5 -11.98 -1.81 -0.55
CA ASN A 5 -11.92 -2.97 0.33
C ASN A 5 -10.91 -4.03 -0.14
N ALA A 6 -10.80 -4.26 -1.44
CA ALA A 6 -9.88 -5.25 -1.99
C ALA A 6 -8.43 -4.95 -1.63
N LEU A 7 -8.03 -3.68 -1.81
CA LEU A 7 -6.69 -3.21 -1.46
C LEU A 7 -6.42 -3.34 0.05
N ALA A 8 -7.38 -2.93 0.89
CA ALA A 8 -7.27 -3.10 2.33
C ALA A 8 -7.11 -4.56 2.75
N SER A 9 -7.79 -5.49 2.08
CA SER A 9 -7.71 -6.93 2.35
C SER A 9 -6.38 -7.54 1.93
N ASP A 10 -5.83 -7.12 0.78
CA ASP A 10 -4.51 -7.56 0.32
C ASP A 10 -3.41 -7.07 1.27
N GLN A 11 -3.43 -5.80 1.62
CA GLN A 11 -2.48 -5.23 2.57
C GLN A 11 -2.60 -5.89 3.96
N ALA A 12 -3.79 -6.24 4.41
CA ALA A 12 -3.97 -6.96 5.66
C ALA A 12 -3.19 -8.28 5.71
N ARG A 13 -3.19 -9.03 4.60
CA ARG A 13 -2.40 -10.26 4.46
C ARG A 13 -0.90 -9.97 4.57
N ARG A 14 -0.41 -8.93 3.89
CA ARG A 14 1.00 -8.52 3.94
C ARG A 14 1.42 -8.12 5.35
N PHE A 15 0.60 -7.35 6.07
CA PHE A 15 0.86 -7.01 7.48
C PHE A 15 0.98 -8.26 8.36
N ALA A 16 0.08 -9.23 8.21
CA ALA A 16 0.13 -10.47 8.97
C ALA A 16 1.44 -11.22 8.72
N GLN A 17 1.85 -11.37 7.46
CA GLN A 17 3.09 -12.03 7.07
C GLN A 17 4.33 -11.32 7.63
N VAL A 18 4.42 -9.99 7.46
CA VAL A 18 5.57 -9.21 7.95
C VAL A 18 5.70 -9.31 9.46
N ILE A 19 4.59 -9.22 10.21
CA ILE A 19 4.60 -9.33 11.67
C ILE A 19 5.01 -10.74 12.10
N ALA A 20 4.52 -11.77 11.42
CA ALA A 20 4.88 -13.15 11.72
C ALA A 20 6.37 -13.47 11.47
N GLN A 21 6.95 -12.83 10.45
CA GLN A 21 8.35 -13.06 10.04
C GLN A 21 9.37 -12.17 10.78
N THR A 22 8.91 -11.07 11.39
CA THR A 22 9.80 -10.08 11.98
C THR A 22 9.72 -10.12 13.51
N PRO A 23 10.74 -10.66 14.22
CA PRO A 23 10.73 -10.78 15.68
C PRO A 23 10.50 -9.45 16.41
N ALA A 24 11.00 -8.34 15.88
CA ALA A 24 10.82 -7.00 16.46
C ALA A 24 9.36 -6.54 16.48
N PHE A 25 8.48 -7.12 15.65
CA PHE A 25 7.05 -6.79 15.61
C PHE A 25 6.19 -7.77 16.41
N LYS A 26 6.80 -8.69 17.12
CA LYS A 26 6.09 -9.66 17.97
C LYS A 26 5.21 -8.94 18.99
N GLY A 27 3.92 -9.26 18.98
CA GLY A 27 2.93 -8.68 19.89
C GLY A 27 2.12 -7.54 19.27
N LEU A 28 2.53 -6.96 18.13
CA LEU A 28 1.70 -6.01 17.40
C LEU A 28 0.43 -6.68 16.87
N ARG A 29 -0.68 -6.01 17.04
CA ARG A 29 -2.00 -6.47 16.62
C ARG A 29 -2.52 -5.62 15.47
N VAL A 30 -2.95 -6.27 14.41
CA VAL A 30 -3.56 -5.62 13.24
C VAL A 30 -5.00 -6.07 13.09
N GLY A 31 -5.88 -5.11 12.85
CA GLY A 31 -7.28 -5.35 12.59
C GLY A 31 -7.74 -4.77 11.26
N LEU A 32 -8.61 -5.49 10.57
CA LEU A 32 -9.24 -5.03 9.34
C LEU A 32 -10.72 -4.76 9.62
N PHE A 33 -11.13 -3.50 9.48
CA PHE A 33 -12.50 -3.08 9.65
C PHE A 33 -13.02 -2.40 8.37
N ILE A 34 -13.67 -3.18 7.51
CA ILE A 34 -14.19 -2.73 6.22
C ILE A 34 -15.67 -3.08 6.06
N GLY A 35 -16.34 -2.50 5.05
CA GLY A 35 -17.70 -2.85 4.65
C GLY A 35 -17.76 -4.14 3.87
N GLY A 36 -18.95 -4.75 3.78
CA GLY A 36 -19.21 -5.99 3.05
C GLY A 36 -19.29 -7.22 3.95
N GLN A 37 -19.70 -8.35 3.37
CA GLN A 37 -19.74 -9.64 4.05
C GLN A 37 -18.34 -10.25 4.06
N LEU A 38 -17.86 -10.55 5.24
CA LEU A 38 -16.65 -11.35 5.45
C LEU A 38 -17.05 -12.84 5.38
N GLY A 39 -17.10 -13.40 4.16
CA GLY A 39 -17.36 -14.80 3.93
C GLY A 39 -18.79 -15.29 4.24
N LYS A 40 -19.11 -16.55 3.89
CA LYS A 40 -20.44 -17.14 4.09
C LYS A 40 -20.85 -17.30 5.57
N ASP A 41 -19.88 -17.38 6.49
CA ASP A 41 -20.17 -17.65 7.92
C ASP A 41 -20.28 -16.38 8.78
N ASN A 42 -20.13 -15.19 8.24
CA ASN A 42 -20.26 -13.91 8.94
C ASN A 42 -19.46 -13.80 10.27
N ARG A 43 -18.58 -14.77 10.56
CA ARG A 43 -17.70 -14.80 11.72
C ARG A 43 -16.32 -14.33 11.31
N GLY A 44 -15.91 -13.19 11.83
CA GLY A 44 -14.56 -12.68 11.64
C GLY A 44 -13.54 -13.47 12.48
N LEU A 45 -12.28 -13.34 12.13
CA LEU A 45 -11.17 -13.88 12.92
C LEU A 45 -10.98 -13.05 14.18
N MET A 46 -10.97 -13.70 15.33
CA MET A 46 -10.81 -13.06 16.64
C MET A 46 -9.33 -12.82 17.01
N ALA A 47 -8.42 -13.53 16.38
CA ALA A 47 -6.99 -13.43 16.60
C ALA A 47 -6.23 -13.41 15.25
N MET A 48 -5.00 -12.88 15.29
CA MET A 48 -4.11 -12.93 14.12
C MET A 48 -3.53 -14.32 13.90
N THR A 49 -3.27 -14.64 12.65
CA THR A 49 -2.47 -15.78 12.21
C THR A 49 -1.26 -15.28 11.41
N ALA A 50 -0.41 -16.17 10.94
CA ALA A 50 0.73 -15.81 10.08
C ALA A 50 0.30 -15.20 8.73
N THR A 51 -0.95 -15.39 8.31
CA THR A 51 -1.46 -14.94 7.00
C THR A 51 -2.72 -14.09 7.08
N SER A 52 -3.25 -13.85 8.28
CA SER A 52 -4.52 -13.16 8.46
C SER A 52 -4.54 -12.30 9.71
N VAL A 53 -5.21 -11.16 9.62
CA VAL A 53 -5.39 -10.20 10.72
C VAL A 53 -6.74 -10.38 11.41
N ILE A 54 -6.96 -9.68 12.53
CA ILE A 54 -8.23 -9.69 13.25
C ILE A 54 -9.32 -9.04 12.38
N THR A 55 -10.42 -9.73 12.16
CA THR A 55 -11.56 -9.23 11.36
C THR A 55 -12.89 -9.29 12.10
N ASP A 56 -12.94 -9.97 13.27
CA ASP A 56 -14.15 -9.98 14.09
C ASP A 56 -14.44 -8.59 14.68
N ARG A 57 -15.57 -8.03 14.31
CA ARG A 57 -15.96 -6.67 14.66
C ARG A 57 -16.22 -6.49 16.15
N ALA A 58 -16.69 -7.53 16.83
CA ALA A 58 -16.93 -7.46 18.28
C ALA A 58 -15.60 -7.41 19.03
N THR A 59 -14.65 -8.25 18.64
CA THR A 59 -13.28 -8.25 19.17
C THR A 59 -12.60 -6.90 18.94
N LEU A 60 -12.64 -6.37 17.70
CA LEU A 60 -12.03 -5.09 17.35
C LEU A 60 -12.60 -3.91 18.17
N ARG A 61 -13.91 -3.93 18.49
CA ARG A 61 -14.52 -2.90 19.33
C ARG A 61 -14.13 -3.02 20.79
N LYS A 62 -14.12 -4.24 21.32
CA LYS A 62 -13.83 -4.51 22.73
C LYS A 62 -12.35 -4.31 23.04
N ASP A 63 -11.51 -4.73 22.12
CA ASP A 63 -10.06 -4.70 22.27
C ASP A 63 -9.40 -4.21 20.95
N PRO A 64 -9.30 -2.87 20.77
CA PRO A 64 -8.78 -2.27 19.56
C PRO A 64 -7.36 -2.71 19.24
N PRO A 65 -7.02 -2.89 17.94
CA PRO A 65 -5.68 -3.26 17.52
C PRO A 65 -4.74 -2.05 17.54
N ASP A 66 -3.42 -2.31 17.51
CA ASP A 66 -2.40 -1.27 17.38
C ASP A 66 -2.43 -0.61 15.99
N ILE A 67 -2.75 -1.40 14.96
CA ILE A 67 -2.89 -0.93 13.57
C ILE A 67 -4.29 -1.28 13.08
N LEU A 68 -5.07 -0.26 12.72
CA LEU A 68 -6.42 -0.43 12.16
C LEU A 68 -6.41 -0.15 10.66
N LEU A 69 -6.67 -1.18 9.85
CA LEU A 69 -6.87 -1.06 8.42
C LEU A 69 -8.34 -0.85 8.11
N THR A 70 -8.66 0.18 7.36
CA THR A 70 -10.05 0.53 7.02
C THR A 70 -10.12 1.30 5.70
N ASN A 71 -11.30 1.43 5.12
CA ASN A 71 -11.51 2.35 4.02
C ASN A 71 -12.12 3.69 4.49
N TYR A 72 -12.02 4.70 3.63
CA TYR A 72 -12.45 6.06 4.00
C TYR A 72 -13.95 6.16 4.32
N LYS A 73 -14.82 5.38 3.67
CA LYS A 73 -16.26 5.33 3.97
C LYS A 73 -16.53 4.66 5.30
N MET A 74 -15.81 3.57 5.58
CA MET A 74 -15.95 2.89 6.85
C MET A 74 -15.45 3.74 8.02
N LEU A 75 -14.38 4.51 7.83
CA LEU A 75 -13.90 5.46 8.84
C LEU A 75 -15.02 6.42 9.28
N ASP A 76 -15.80 6.95 8.33
CA ASP A 76 -16.95 7.81 8.67
C ASP A 76 -17.96 7.08 9.56
N TYR A 77 -18.33 5.84 9.21
CA TYR A 77 -19.21 5.02 10.03
C TYR A 77 -18.64 4.75 11.42
N LEU A 78 -17.36 4.44 11.54
CA LEU A 78 -16.69 4.19 12.81
C LEU A 78 -16.73 5.44 13.73
N LEU A 79 -16.73 6.64 13.14
CA LEU A 79 -16.79 7.89 13.89
C LEU A 79 -18.20 8.28 14.31
N ILE A 80 -19.23 7.87 13.56
CA ILE A 80 -20.61 8.32 13.76
C ILE A 80 -21.43 7.29 14.55
N ARG A 81 -21.29 5.99 14.26
CA ARG A 81 -22.18 4.96 14.79
C ARG A 81 -22.02 4.76 16.30
N PRO A 82 -23.11 4.77 17.08
CA PRO A 82 -23.06 4.55 18.53
C PRO A 82 -22.40 3.23 18.93
N LYS A 83 -22.65 2.14 18.16
CA LYS A 83 -22.08 0.81 18.41
C LYS A 83 -20.56 0.75 18.22
N ASP A 84 -19.98 1.68 17.48
CA ASP A 84 -18.54 1.71 17.20
C ASP A 84 -17.78 2.64 18.17
N ARG A 85 -18.49 3.31 19.10
CA ARG A 85 -17.87 4.18 20.11
C ARG A 85 -16.85 3.44 20.97
N GLN A 86 -17.08 2.16 21.23
CA GLN A 86 -16.20 1.34 22.05
C GLN A 86 -14.81 1.19 21.44
N LEU A 87 -14.70 1.19 20.12
CA LEU A 87 -13.41 1.15 19.40
C LEU A 87 -12.47 2.29 19.82
N TRP A 88 -13.04 3.43 20.17
CA TRP A 88 -12.32 4.65 20.54
C TRP A 88 -12.23 4.90 22.04
N ALA A 89 -12.93 4.11 22.85
CA ALA A 89 -13.11 4.40 24.26
C ALA A 89 -11.81 4.36 25.09
N LYS A 90 -10.85 3.53 24.66
CA LYS A 90 -9.55 3.41 25.34
C LYS A 90 -8.50 4.38 24.81
N ASN A 91 -8.81 5.15 23.77
CA ASN A 91 -7.87 6.09 23.19
C ASN A 91 -7.72 7.33 24.08
N THR A 92 -6.50 7.72 24.29
CA THR A 92 -6.11 9.01 24.87
C THR A 92 -5.69 9.97 23.76
N ALA A 93 -5.41 11.22 24.11
CA ALA A 93 -4.88 12.21 23.19
C ALA A 93 -3.54 11.79 22.53
N GLU A 94 -2.83 10.85 23.13
CA GLU A 94 -1.52 10.37 22.66
C GLU A 94 -1.57 9.03 21.92
N THR A 95 -2.72 8.37 21.87
CA THR A 95 -2.84 7.02 21.31
C THR A 95 -2.66 7.02 19.79
N LEU A 96 -3.33 7.94 19.07
CA LEU A 96 -3.22 8.05 17.62
C LEU A 96 -1.96 8.81 17.25
N ARG A 97 -0.98 8.10 16.68
CA ARG A 97 0.30 8.67 16.29
C ARG A 97 0.47 8.79 14.77
N TYR A 98 -0.13 7.88 14.01
CA TYR A 98 0.03 7.79 12.57
C TYR A 98 -1.31 7.71 11.87
N VAL A 99 -1.44 8.45 10.78
CA VAL A 99 -2.50 8.28 9.79
C VAL A 99 -1.84 8.13 8.43
N VAL A 100 -2.07 6.99 7.80
CA VAL A 100 -1.59 6.70 6.46
C VAL A 100 -2.78 6.59 5.52
N VAL A 101 -2.76 7.33 4.43
CA VAL A 101 -3.75 7.26 3.34
C VAL A 101 -3.08 6.70 2.11
N ASP A 102 -3.55 5.54 1.69
CA ASP A 102 -3.04 4.87 0.49
C ASP A 102 -3.76 5.37 -0.76
N GLU A 103 -3.04 5.43 -1.86
CA GLU A 103 -3.53 5.94 -3.14
C GLU A 103 -4.16 7.34 -3.03
N LEU A 104 -3.46 8.27 -2.38
CA LEU A 104 -3.95 9.61 -2.06
C LEU A 104 -4.50 10.36 -3.29
N HIS A 105 -3.94 10.11 -4.47
CA HIS A 105 -4.37 10.70 -5.73
C HIS A 105 -5.79 10.30 -6.17
N THR A 106 -6.31 9.18 -5.64
CA THR A 106 -7.68 8.73 -5.97
C THR A 106 -8.76 9.54 -5.26
N PHE A 107 -8.38 10.34 -4.27
CA PHE A 107 -9.30 11.19 -3.51
C PHE A 107 -9.27 12.62 -4.04
N ASP A 108 -9.68 12.82 -5.29
CA ASP A 108 -9.77 14.15 -5.92
C ASP A 108 -11.12 14.86 -5.65
N GLY A 109 -11.16 16.15 -5.87
CA GLY A 109 -12.36 16.97 -5.79
C GLY A 109 -13.17 16.77 -4.50
N ALA A 110 -14.43 16.38 -4.64
CA ALA A 110 -15.35 16.17 -3.52
C ALA A 110 -14.89 15.06 -2.57
N GLN A 111 -14.26 14.00 -3.09
CA GLN A 111 -13.77 12.89 -2.25
C GLN A 111 -12.58 13.30 -1.39
N GLY A 112 -11.70 14.15 -1.89
CA GLY A 112 -10.60 14.73 -1.10
C GLY A 112 -11.11 15.61 0.03
N THR A 113 -12.10 16.46 -0.26
CA THR A 113 -12.76 17.27 0.76
C THR A 113 -13.42 16.41 1.84
N ASP A 114 -14.12 15.36 1.44
CA ASP A 114 -14.75 14.40 2.35
C ASP A 114 -13.72 13.71 3.24
N LEU A 115 -12.61 13.26 2.67
CA LEU A 115 -11.52 12.62 3.43
C LEU A 115 -10.93 13.61 4.44
N ALA A 116 -10.64 14.85 4.02
CA ALA A 116 -10.13 15.89 4.89
C ALA A 116 -11.05 16.15 6.10
N LEU A 117 -12.36 16.22 5.88
CA LEU A 117 -13.35 16.40 6.94
C LEU A 117 -13.39 15.21 7.90
N ARG A 118 -13.25 13.97 7.39
CA ARG A 118 -13.19 12.76 8.24
C ARG A 118 -11.93 12.73 9.09
N LEU A 119 -10.79 13.13 8.54
CA LEU A 119 -9.53 13.20 9.29
C LEU A 119 -9.58 14.27 10.39
N ARG A 120 -10.17 15.43 10.11
CA ARG A 120 -10.41 16.47 11.12
C ARG A 120 -11.33 15.96 12.23
N ARG A 121 -12.42 15.26 11.88
CA ARG A 121 -13.35 14.64 12.83
C ARG A 121 -12.65 13.57 13.68
N LEU A 122 -11.78 12.75 13.08
CA LEU A 122 -10.97 11.75 13.79
C LEU A 122 -10.07 12.42 14.83
N ARG A 123 -9.31 13.45 14.44
CA ARG A 123 -8.45 14.22 15.36
C ARG A 123 -9.24 14.84 16.49
N ALA A 124 -10.36 15.49 16.18
CA ALA A 124 -11.21 16.10 17.20
C ALA A 124 -11.79 15.05 18.16
N ARG A 125 -12.25 13.91 17.63
CA ARG A 125 -12.77 12.81 18.45
C ARG A 125 -11.77 12.26 19.44
N LEU A 126 -10.53 12.07 18.99
CA LEU A 126 -9.45 11.51 19.81
C LEU A 126 -8.68 12.57 20.58
N ARG A 127 -9.05 13.84 20.43
CA ARG A 127 -8.37 14.99 21.05
C ARG A 127 -6.86 14.99 20.79
N THR A 128 -6.44 14.53 19.60
CA THR A 128 -5.03 14.45 19.25
C THR A 128 -4.44 15.85 19.14
N PRO A 129 -3.38 16.19 19.91
CA PRO A 129 -2.78 17.51 19.89
C PRO A 129 -2.20 17.86 18.52
N GLU A 130 -2.15 19.14 18.22
CA GLU A 130 -1.49 19.64 17.02
C GLU A 130 0.00 19.27 17.03
N GLY A 131 0.54 18.91 15.87
CA GLY A 131 1.93 18.48 15.74
C GLY A 131 2.26 17.05 16.20
N ARG A 132 1.33 16.35 16.85
CA ARG A 132 1.55 14.97 17.36
C ARG A 132 1.21 13.89 16.31
N LEU A 133 0.31 14.18 15.40
CA LEU A 133 -0.11 13.23 14.39
C LEU A 133 0.82 13.29 13.20
N ILE A 134 1.49 12.19 12.94
CA ILE A 134 2.28 11.99 11.73
C ILE A 134 1.37 11.50 10.61
N CYS A 135 1.34 12.25 9.52
CA CYS A 135 0.50 11.94 8.36
C CYS A 135 1.38 11.52 7.19
N ALA A 136 0.98 10.47 6.50
CA ALA A 136 1.62 10.02 5.28
C ALA A 136 0.57 9.68 4.20
N GLY A 137 0.89 9.99 2.96
CA GLY A 137 0.10 9.59 1.80
C GLY A 137 0.98 8.85 0.81
N THR A 138 0.48 7.76 0.22
CA THR A 138 1.13 7.10 -0.91
C THR A 138 0.43 7.46 -2.21
N SER A 139 1.14 7.46 -3.31
CA SER A 139 0.58 7.73 -4.63
C SER A 139 1.43 7.09 -5.71
N ALA A 140 0.81 6.41 -6.67
CA ALA A 140 1.50 5.83 -7.82
C ALA A 140 1.78 6.86 -8.93
N THR A 141 1.05 7.98 -8.94
CA THR A 141 1.12 9.00 -9.99
C THR A 141 1.75 10.29 -9.49
N LEU A 142 2.91 10.19 -8.88
CA LEU A 142 3.73 11.37 -8.64
C LEU A 142 4.38 11.74 -9.98
N GLY A 143 3.89 12.80 -10.61
CA GLY A 143 4.48 13.32 -11.85
C GLY A 143 5.98 13.53 -11.73
N SER A 144 6.64 13.75 -12.87
CA SER A 144 8.09 13.94 -12.97
C SER A 144 8.62 14.87 -11.86
N ASN A 145 9.77 14.52 -11.31
CA ASN A 145 10.46 15.09 -10.15
C ASN A 145 10.61 16.63 -10.08
N ALA A 146 10.15 17.39 -11.07
CA ALA A 146 10.45 18.79 -11.20
C ALA A 146 9.60 19.72 -10.29
N ASN A 147 8.38 19.34 -9.91
CA ASN A 147 7.56 20.24 -9.08
C ASN A 147 6.65 19.48 -8.12
N THR A 148 7.07 19.35 -6.87
CA THR A 148 6.29 18.70 -5.81
C THR A 148 5.31 19.64 -5.07
N ALA A 149 5.32 20.94 -5.39
CA ALA A 149 4.52 21.94 -4.68
C ALA A 149 3.01 21.68 -4.74
N PRO A 150 2.39 21.33 -5.89
CA PRO A 150 0.96 21.03 -5.95
C PRO A 150 0.57 19.82 -5.09
N LEU A 151 1.42 18.79 -5.08
CA LEU A 151 1.19 17.60 -4.26
C LEU A 151 1.23 17.92 -2.76
N ARG A 152 2.22 18.71 -2.33
CA ARG A 152 2.35 19.14 -0.93
C ARG A 152 1.18 19.99 -0.50
N GLU A 153 0.71 20.88 -1.38
CA GLU A 153 -0.46 21.70 -1.11
C GLU A 153 -1.72 20.83 -0.99
N TYR A 154 -1.90 19.86 -1.86
CA TYR A 154 -3.00 18.91 -1.76
C TYR A 154 -2.93 18.09 -0.47
N ALA A 155 -1.77 17.54 -0.13
CA ALA A 155 -1.56 16.83 1.13
C ALA A 155 -1.85 17.74 2.34
N ARG A 156 -1.42 19.01 2.30
CA ARG A 156 -1.73 20.00 3.33
C ARG A 156 -3.24 20.20 3.51
N GLN A 157 -3.99 20.27 2.43
CA GLN A 157 -5.45 20.42 2.47
C GLN A 157 -6.14 19.18 3.07
N VAL A 158 -5.70 17.98 2.69
CA VAL A 158 -6.26 16.72 3.19
C VAL A 158 -5.91 16.48 4.65
N PHE A 159 -4.64 16.58 5.00
CA PHE A 159 -4.16 16.23 6.34
C PHE A 159 -4.19 17.39 7.34
N SER A 160 -4.37 18.63 6.87
CA SER A 160 -4.23 19.85 7.70
C SER A 160 -2.88 19.92 8.43
N VAL A 161 -1.80 19.51 7.74
CA VAL A 161 -0.41 19.52 8.20
C VAL A 161 0.46 20.05 7.08
N THR A 162 1.45 20.87 7.38
CA THR A 162 2.41 21.36 6.39
C THR A 162 3.46 20.32 6.12
N PHE A 163 3.74 20.08 4.83
CA PHE A 163 4.77 19.17 4.37
C PHE A 163 5.93 19.97 3.76
N PRO A 164 7.15 19.91 4.31
CA PRO A 164 8.31 20.52 3.70
C PRO A 164 8.70 19.80 2.40
N PRO A 165 9.56 20.39 1.55
CA PRO A 165 9.97 19.77 0.28
C PRO A 165 10.54 18.36 0.45
N GLU A 166 11.30 18.13 1.49
CA GLU A 166 11.98 16.87 1.81
C GLU A 166 11.00 15.77 2.26
N ALA A 167 9.75 16.13 2.58
CA ALA A 167 8.72 15.15 2.93
C ALA A 167 8.17 14.40 1.73
N VAL A 168 8.47 14.83 0.51
CA VAL A 168 8.08 14.12 -0.71
C VAL A 168 9.20 13.17 -1.11
N ILE A 169 8.95 11.88 -0.91
CA ILE A 169 9.87 10.82 -1.30
C ILE A 169 9.39 10.29 -2.66
N THR A 170 10.23 10.45 -3.66
CA THR A 170 10.01 9.92 -5.01
C THR A 170 10.88 8.70 -5.24
N GLU A 171 10.57 7.95 -6.30
CA GLU A 171 11.45 6.85 -6.71
C GLU A 171 12.83 7.40 -7.10
N SER A 172 13.87 6.72 -6.65
CA SER A 172 15.23 6.92 -7.15
C SER A 172 15.45 5.88 -8.25
N ARG A 173 15.57 6.33 -9.48
CA ARG A 173 15.97 5.48 -10.61
C ARG A 173 17.44 5.74 -10.90
N TRP A 174 18.17 4.68 -11.02
CA TRP A 174 19.51 4.76 -11.55
C TRP A 174 19.44 5.23 -13.00
N THR A 175 20.27 6.15 -13.38
CA THR A 175 20.49 6.45 -14.79
C THR A 175 21.20 5.25 -15.43
N GLU A 176 21.12 5.14 -16.75
CA GLU A 176 21.81 4.07 -17.48
C GLU A 176 23.32 4.06 -17.14
N ALA A 177 23.95 5.23 -17.07
CA ALA A 177 25.33 5.37 -16.69
C ALA A 177 25.63 4.91 -15.25
N GLU A 178 24.75 5.23 -14.28
CA GLU A 178 24.90 4.77 -12.89
C GLU A 178 24.67 3.26 -12.76
N PHE A 179 23.76 2.69 -13.55
CA PHE A 179 23.48 1.25 -13.55
C PHE A 179 24.60 0.44 -14.18
N LEU A 180 25.13 0.92 -15.30
CA LEU A 180 26.22 0.27 -16.03
C LEU A 180 27.58 0.50 -15.36
N GLY A 181 27.76 1.62 -14.65
CA GLY A 181 29.04 1.99 -14.06
C GLY A 181 30.14 1.99 -15.10
N ASP A 182 31.29 1.41 -14.75
CA ASP A 182 32.43 1.23 -15.68
C ASP A 182 32.31 -0.07 -16.52
N SER A 183 31.12 -0.70 -16.55
CA SER A 183 30.91 -1.93 -17.31
C SER A 183 30.91 -1.62 -18.81
N THR A 184 31.84 -2.23 -19.52
CA THR A 184 31.84 -2.23 -20.99
C THR A 184 30.89 -3.31 -21.46
N ILE A 185 29.76 -2.93 -22.08
CA ILE A 185 28.88 -3.89 -22.73
C ILE A 185 29.50 -4.23 -24.08
N GLU A 186 30.10 -5.40 -24.19
CA GLU A 186 30.45 -5.96 -25.50
C GLU A 186 29.16 -6.49 -26.13
N TYR A 187 28.65 -5.76 -27.10
CA TYR A 187 27.62 -6.31 -27.99
C TYR A 187 28.26 -7.32 -28.90
N VAL A 188 28.07 -8.59 -28.65
CA VAL A 188 28.36 -9.61 -29.61
C VAL A 188 27.29 -9.49 -30.69
N LEU A 189 27.63 -8.82 -31.80
CA LEU A 189 26.80 -8.81 -33.01
C LEU A 189 26.83 -10.22 -33.61
N TYR A 190 25.90 -11.04 -33.19
CA TYR A 190 25.62 -12.26 -33.94
C TYR A 190 25.13 -11.85 -35.33
N PRO A 191 25.68 -12.42 -36.42
CA PRO A 191 25.12 -12.21 -37.73
C PRO A 191 23.62 -12.55 -37.67
N ARG A 192 22.76 -11.62 -38.12
CA ARG A 192 21.32 -11.89 -38.17
C ARG A 192 21.14 -13.20 -38.96
N PRO A 193 20.47 -14.21 -38.37
CA PRO A 193 20.19 -15.43 -39.12
C PRO A 193 19.37 -15.03 -40.33
N ASP A 194 19.76 -15.53 -41.50
CA ASP A 194 18.99 -15.35 -42.71
C ASP A 194 17.59 -15.93 -42.44
N PHE A 195 16.54 -15.19 -42.82
CA PHE A 195 15.14 -15.62 -42.65
C PHE A 195 14.84 -16.98 -43.33
N GLY A 196 15.76 -17.51 -44.12
CA GLY A 196 15.71 -18.82 -44.70
C GLY A 196 16.28 -19.95 -43.84
N THR A 197 16.88 -19.65 -42.68
CA THR A 197 17.42 -20.70 -41.80
C THR A 197 16.26 -21.36 -41.07
N VAL A 198 15.82 -22.49 -41.57
CA VAL A 198 14.83 -23.35 -40.94
C VAL A 198 15.56 -24.12 -39.84
N LEU A 199 15.16 -23.93 -38.59
CA LEU A 199 15.57 -24.80 -37.50
C LEU A 199 14.93 -26.18 -37.75
N GLU A 200 15.75 -27.17 -38.09
CA GLU A 200 15.28 -28.54 -38.27
C GLU A 200 14.94 -29.13 -36.90
N PRO A 201 13.65 -29.39 -36.59
CA PRO A 201 13.24 -29.88 -35.26
C PRO A 201 13.91 -31.20 -34.86
N GLU A 202 14.35 -31.98 -35.84
CA GLU A 202 14.99 -33.27 -35.66
C GLU A 202 16.38 -33.19 -34.99
N GLN A 203 16.99 -31.99 -34.96
CA GLN A 203 18.27 -31.74 -34.29
C GLN A 203 18.17 -31.51 -32.80
N TYR A 204 16.97 -31.39 -32.26
CA TYR A 204 16.73 -31.07 -30.83
C TYR A 204 16.05 -32.22 -30.11
N SER A 205 16.44 -32.39 -28.84
CA SER A 205 15.90 -33.47 -28.00
C SER A 205 14.42 -33.28 -27.63
N SER A 206 13.92 -32.05 -27.71
CA SER A 206 12.52 -31.72 -27.48
C SER A 206 12.08 -30.48 -28.25
N GLN A 207 10.76 -30.30 -28.40
CA GLN A 207 10.19 -29.10 -28.98
C GLN A 207 10.51 -27.84 -28.15
N GLN A 208 10.69 -27.98 -26.84
CA GLN A 208 11.08 -26.90 -25.98
C GLN A 208 12.51 -26.43 -26.22
N ASP A 209 13.43 -27.36 -26.46
CA ASP A 209 14.82 -27.05 -26.78
C ASP A 209 14.94 -26.36 -28.12
N ALA A 210 14.14 -26.75 -29.11
CA ALA A 210 14.09 -26.10 -30.42
C ALA A 210 13.56 -24.64 -30.30
N VAL A 211 12.53 -24.39 -29.47
CA VAL A 211 12.01 -23.05 -29.21
C VAL A 211 13.02 -22.20 -28.45
N ALA A 212 13.70 -22.75 -27.46
CA ALA A 212 14.76 -22.05 -26.74
C ALA A 212 15.91 -21.63 -27.63
N ALA A 213 16.41 -22.56 -28.49
CA ALA A 213 17.46 -22.28 -29.45
C ALA A 213 17.02 -21.22 -30.48
N TRP A 214 15.76 -21.27 -30.91
CA TRP A 214 15.21 -20.24 -31.80
C TRP A 214 15.18 -18.88 -31.11
N PHE A 215 14.77 -18.83 -29.81
CA PHE A 215 14.73 -17.59 -29.02
C PHE A 215 16.13 -17.01 -28.85
N GLU A 216 17.15 -17.82 -28.53
CA GLU A 216 18.53 -17.39 -28.38
C GLU A 216 19.12 -16.87 -29.71
N LEU A 217 18.68 -17.40 -30.84
CA LEU A 217 19.11 -16.98 -32.16
C LEU A 217 18.59 -15.61 -32.59
N PHE A 218 17.37 -15.27 -32.18
CA PHE A 218 16.68 -14.02 -32.56
C PHE A 218 16.71 -12.93 -31.51
N PHE A 219 16.90 -13.31 -30.24
CA PHE A 219 16.91 -12.41 -29.08
C PHE A 219 18.11 -12.76 -28.17
N PRO A 220 19.36 -12.58 -28.67
CA PRO A 220 20.57 -12.82 -27.88
C PRO A 220 20.68 -11.89 -26.68
#